data_2bf409c5c86fcd880f894ed91223430c
#
_entry.id   2bf409c5c86fcd880f894ed91223430c
#
_cell.length_a   1.000
_cell.length_b   1.000
_cell.length_c   1.000
_cell.angle_alpha   90.00
_cell.angle_beta   90.00
_cell.angle_gamma   90.00
#
_symmetry.space_group_name_H-M   'P 1'
#
loop_
_entity.id
_entity.type
_entity.pdbx_description
1 polymer ?
#
loop_
_entity_poly.entity_id
_entity_poly.type
_entity_poly.pdbx_seq_one_letter_code
_entity_poly.pdbx_strand_id
1 'polypeptide(L)'
;MKKSGGMLLFITLAMLSGYCVSSLYHLHSAAQRGQSLSRLADLPEPLAQTMTLEFPGLASDFLMLKVLTYLGEKILNKDQLTNDEWQIVYRTLKQITNLDPRFLDPYVVAQMTLPFDAGMVKETNVLLEKASQILLDAELTVGLRNRATQMMIAL
;
A
#
# COMPACT_ATOMS: atom_id res chain seq x y z
N MET A 1 28.73 25.93 47.86
CA MET A 1 28.03 25.98 46.54
C MET A 1 28.73 25.11 45.50
N LYS A 2 28.72 23.76 45.62
CA LYS A 2 29.42 22.87 44.68
C LYS A 2 28.61 21.61 44.25
N LYS A 3 27.29 21.53 44.58
CA LYS A 3 26.45 20.35 44.28
C LYS A 3 25.59 20.44 43.02
N SER A 4 25.48 21.61 42.37
CA SER A 4 24.59 21.78 41.19
C SER A 4 25.18 21.27 39.86
N GLY A 5 26.51 21.22 39.73
CA GLY A 5 27.18 20.78 38.52
C GLY A 5 26.95 19.29 38.17
N GLY A 6 26.92 18.43 39.19
CA GLY A 6 26.73 17.00 39.01
C GLY A 6 25.29 16.65 38.55
N MET A 7 24.29 17.37 39.04
CA MET A 7 22.90 17.17 38.66
C MET A 7 22.63 17.61 37.19
N LEU A 8 23.22 18.72 36.76
CA LEU A 8 23.15 19.18 35.38
C LEU A 8 23.80 18.18 34.41
N LEU A 9 24.97 17.65 34.78
CA LEU A 9 25.68 16.66 33.98
C LEU A 9 24.90 15.34 33.86
N PHE A 10 24.19 14.95 34.91
CA PHE A 10 23.33 13.74 34.88
C PHE A 10 22.11 13.91 33.99
N ILE A 11 21.48 15.09 33.99
CA ILE A 11 20.33 15.41 33.13
C ILE A 11 20.74 15.45 31.65
N THR A 12 21.87 16.05 31.33
CA THR A 12 22.37 16.09 29.93
C THR A 12 22.73 14.70 29.42
N LEU A 13 23.34 13.85 30.26
CA LEU A 13 23.67 12.47 29.91
C LEU A 13 22.38 11.62 29.67
N ALA A 14 21.37 11.80 30.51
CA ALA A 14 20.08 11.12 30.37
C ALA A 14 19.34 11.55 29.10
N MET A 15 19.35 12.83 28.75
CA MET A 15 18.78 13.33 27.49
C MET A 15 19.53 12.79 26.25
N LEU A 16 20.87 12.76 26.32
CA LEU A 16 21.69 12.25 25.23
C LEU A 16 21.45 10.74 24.99
N SER A 17 21.36 9.96 26.09
CA SER A 17 21.05 8.52 25.98
C SER A 17 19.65 8.27 25.42
N GLY A 18 18.64 9.05 25.83
CA GLY A 18 17.28 8.96 25.28
C GLY A 18 17.22 9.29 23.79
N TYR A 19 17.97 10.30 23.35
CA TYR A 19 18.07 10.66 21.94
C TYR A 19 18.75 9.55 21.11
N CYS A 20 19.84 8.96 21.61
CA CYS A 20 20.51 7.85 20.92
C CYS A 20 19.61 6.61 20.80
N VAL A 21 18.89 6.24 21.87
CA VAL A 21 17.95 5.11 21.84
C VAL A 21 16.80 5.38 20.86
N SER A 22 16.23 6.57 20.87
CA SER A 22 15.17 6.96 19.92
C SER A 22 15.67 6.93 18.47
N SER A 23 16.86 7.44 18.20
CA SER A 23 17.47 7.43 16.86
C SER A 23 17.74 6.01 16.36
N LEU A 24 18.26 5.13 17.20
CA LEU A 24 18.49 3.70 16.88
C LEU A 24 17.16 2.97 16.63
N TYR A 25 16.14 3.27 17.42
CA TYR A 25 14.80 2.70 17.22
C TYR A 25 14.20 3.12 15.88
N HIS A 26 14.34 4.38 15.49
CA HIS A 26 13.89 4.86 14.17
C HIS A 26 14.66 4.22 13.00
N LEU A 27 15.97 4.05 13.13
CA LEU A 27 16.78 3.36 12.11
C LEU A 27 16.42 1.87 11.99
N HIS A 28 16.18 1.19 13.12
CA HIS A 28 15.80 -0.21 13.12
C HIS A 28 14.37 -0.44 12.55
N SER A 29 13.44 0.45 12.87
CA SER A 29 12.08 0.39 12.34
C SER A 29 12.00 0.72 10.84
N ALA A 30 12.87 1.57 10.32
CA ALA A 30 12.98 1.85 8.89
C ALA A 30 13.46 0.61 8.11
N ALA A 31 14.48 -0.10 8.61
CA ALA A 31 14.99 -1.33 7.99
C ALA A 31 13.95 -2.47 7.97
N GLN A 32 13.04 -2.52 8.95
CA GLN A 32 11.98 -3.54 8.99
C GLN A 32 10.79 -3.25 8.06
N ARG A 33 10.59 -1.99 7.63
CA ARG A 33 9.44 -1.62 6.77
C ARG A 33 9.50 -2.28 5.40
N GLY A 34 10.66 -2.33 4.76
CA GLY A 34 10.84 -3.04 3.49
C GLY A 34 10.55 -4.55 3.59
N GLN A 35 10.96 -5.18 4.72
CA GLN A 35 10.68 -6.58 4.96
C GLN A 35 9.19 -6.87 5.25
N SER A 36 8.45 -5.89 5.79
CA SER A 36 7.02 -6.05 6.05
C SER A 36 6.18 -6.05 4.77
N LEU A 37 6.58 -5.32 3.74
CA LEU A 37 5.91 -5.32 2.45
C LEU A 37 6.11 -6.65 1.72
N SER A 38 7.35 -7.20 1.71
CA SER A 38 7.63 -8.50 1.10
C SER A 38 6.84 -9.63 1.77
N ARG A 39 6.78 -9.65 3.09
CA ARG A 39 6.04 -10.68 3.84
C ARG A 39 4.53 -10.66 3.57
N LEU A 40 3.94 -9.50 3.29
CA LEU A 40 2.51 -9.41 2.96
C LEU A 40 2.21 -9.80 1.51
N ALA A 41 3.13 -9.53 0.60
CA ALA A 41 3.02 -9.95 -0.80
C ALA A 41 3.23 -11.47 -0.99
N ASP A 42 3.96 -12.11 -0.08
CA ASP A 42 4.22 -13.55 -0.08
C ASP A 42 3.13 -14.39 0.62
N LEU A 43 2.12 -13.74 1.22
CA LEU A 43 0.98 -14.46 1.80
C LEU A 43 0.15 -15.11 0.69
N PRO A 44 -0.12 -16.43 0.76
CA PRO A 44 -1.02 -17.09 -0.18
C PRO A 44 -2.38 -16.40 -0.20
N GLU A 45 -2.92 -16.17 -1.40
CA GLU A 45 -4.19 -15.47 -1.63
C GLU A 45 -5.35 -15.93 -0.71
N PRO A 46 -5.57 -17.26 -0.50
CA PRO A 46 -6.63 -17.74 0.41
C PRO A 46 -6.37 -17.38 1.88
N LEU A 47 -5.10 -17.25 2.28
CA LEU A 47 -4.75 -16.89 3.65
C LEU A 47 -4.95 -15.37 3.88
N ALA A 48 -4.63 -14.55 2.91
CA ALA A 48 -4.92 -13.12 2.95
C ALA A 48 -6.43 -12.86 3.02
N GLN A 49 -7.23 -13.60 2.26
CA GLN A 49 -8.69 -13.51 2.29
C GLN A 49 -9.27 -13.98 3.62
N THR A 50 -8.77 -15.06 4.23
CA THR A 50 -9.24 -15.52 5.54
C THR A 50 -8.89 -14.57 6.68
N MET A 51 -7.76 -13.88 6.60
CA MET A 51 -7.38 -12.87 7.60
C MET A 51 -8.19 -11.55 7.47
N THR A 52 -8.88 -11.35 6.35
CA THR A 52 -9.67 -10.14 6.05
C THR A 52 -11.18 -10.40 6.02
N LEU A 53 -11.63 -11.53 6.60
CA LEU A 53 -12.97 -12.12 6.48
C LEU A 53 -14.15 -11.14 6.73
N GLU A 54 -13.96 -10.10 7.54
CA GLU A 54 -15.06 -9.16 7.83
C GLU A 54 -14.94 -7.82 7.09
N PHE A 55 -13.73 -7.41 6.71
CA PHE A 55 -13.50 -6.08 6.11
C PHE A 55 -12.44 -6.09 5.01
N PRO A 56 -12.68 -6.70 3.84
CA PRO A 56 -11.70 -6.76 2.75
C PRO A 56 -11.29 -5.36 2.24
N GLY A 57 -12.22 -4.40 2.22
CA GLY A 57 -11.93 -3.01 1.86
C GLY A 57 -10.91 -2.36 2.78
N LEU A 58 -11.04 -2.52 4.10
CA LEU A 58 -10.08 -1.98 5.07
C LEU A 58 -8.68 -2.57 4.88
N ALA A 59 -8.60 -3.87 4.58
CA ALA A 59 -7.32 -4.52 4.29
C ALA A 59 -6.69 -3.98 3.00
N SER A 60 -7.50 -3.74 1.97
CA SER A 60 -7.07 -3.12 0.71
C SER A 60 -6.52 -1.72 0.93
N ASP A 61 -7.20 -0.89 1.70
CA ASP A 61 -6.77 0.46 2.06
C ASP A 61 -5.43 0.43 2.82
N PHE A 62 -5.30 -0.48 3.78
CA PHE A 62 -4.07 -0.62 4.56
C PHE A 62 -2.87 -1.07 3.71
N LEU A 63 -3.08 -2.04 2.81
CA LEU A 63 -2.04 -2.48 1.87
C LEU A 63 -1.67 -1.35 0.91
N MET A 64 -2.65 -0.60 0.42
CA MET A 64 -2.41 0.54 -0.46
C MET A 64 -1.59 1.63 0.23
N LEU A 65 -1.93 1.98 1.48
CA LEU A 65 -1.15 2.92 2.27
C LEU A 65 0.30 2.46 2.43
N LYS A 66 0.56 1.16 2.63
CA LYS A 66 1.91 0.61 2.70
C LYS A 66 2.67 0.75 1.38
N VAL A 67 2.02 0.45 0.25
CA VAL A 67 2.63 0.63 -1.08
C VAL A 67 3.00 2.09 -1.30
N LEU A 68 2.07 3.03 -1.05
CA LEU A 68 2.31 4.45 -1.21
C LEU A 68 3.41 4.98 -0.29
N THR A 69 3.44 4.54 0.97
CA THR A 69 4.50 4.91 1.91
C THR A 69 5.86 4.40 1.44
N TYR A 70 5.93 3.16 0.96
CA TYR A 70 7.16 2.56 0.46
C TYR A 70 7.68 3.29 -0.80
N LEU A 71 6.82 3.52 -1.78
CA LEU A 71 7.18 4.27 -3.00
C LEU A 71 7.58 5.71 -2.66
N GLY A 72 6.84 6.37 -1.78
CA GLY A 72 7.13 7.73 -1.33
C GLY A 72 8.49 7.82 -0.61
N GLU A 73 8.85 6.86 0.23
CA GLU A 73 10.15 6.80 0.91
C GLU A 73 11.30 6.65 -0.11
N LYS A 74 11.14 5.79 -1.11
CA LYS A 74 12.11 5.59 -2.18
C LYS A 74 12.31 6.87 -3.02
N ILE A 75 11.21 7.54 -3.39
CA ILE A 75 11.26 8.81 -4.14
C ILE A 75 11.95 9.91 -3.33
N LEU A 76 11.63 10.05 -2.04
CA LEU A 76 12.23 11.05 -1.17
C LEU A 76 13.75 10.83 -0.99
N ASN A 77 14.17 9.58 -0.89
CA ASN A 77 15.58 9.21 -0.75
C ASN A 77 16.33 9.20 -2.09
N LYS A 78 15.63 9.44 -3.22
CA LYS A 78 16.17 9.30 -4.59
C LYS A 78 16.76 7.92 -4.88
N ASP A 79 16.25 6.90 -4.20
CA ASP A 79 16.65 5.52 -4.39
C ASP A 79 15.86 4.92 -5.56
N GLN A 80 16.55 4.30 -6.50
CA GLN A 80 15.90 3.52 -7.55
C GLN A 80 15.50 2.15 -7.00
N LEU A 81 14.27 1.72 -7.32
CA LEU A 81 13.81 0.39 -6.97
C LEU A 81 14.49 -0.64 -7.86
N THR A 82 14.89 -1.75 -7.26
CA THR A 82 15.37 -2.93 -7.98
C THR A 82 14.22 -3.68 -8.66
N ASN A 83 14.52 -4.54 -9.62
CA ASN A 83 13.51 -5.37 -10.28
C ASN A 83 12.73 -6.25 -9.29
N ASP A 84 13.38 -6.76 -8.26
CA ASP A 84 12.74 -7.59 -7.23
C ASP A 84 11.75 -6.75 -6.38
N GLU A 85 12.11 -5.52 -6.05
CA GLU A 85 11.24 -4.59 -5.34
C GLU A 85 10.01 -4.21 -6.19
N TRP A 86 10.18 -4.00 -7.49
CA TRP A 86 9.07 -3.78 -8.42
C TRP A 86 8.14 -4.99 -8.53
N GLN A 87 8.67 -6.20 -8.53
CA GLN A 87 7.86 -7.42 -8.48
C GLN A 87 7.03 -7.51 -7.19
N ILE A 88 7.59 -7.08 -6.05
CA ILE A 88 6.86 -7.03 -4.77
C ILE A 88 5.72 -6.01 -4.86
N VAL A 89 5.99 -4.81 -5.38
CA VAL A 89 4.97 -3.77 -5.60
C VAL A 89 3.83 -4.30 -6.48
N TYR A 90 4.15 -4.90 -7.62
CA TYR A 90 3.16 -5.49 -8.53
C TYR A 90 2.29 -6.55 -7.84
N ARG A 91 2.91 -7.52 -7.14
CA ARG A 91 2.17 -8.56 -6.41
C ARG A 91 1.25 -7.97 -5.36
N THR A 92 1.71 -6.95 -4.64
CA THR A 92 0.89 -6.27 -3.64
C THR A 92 -0.29 -5.54 -4.28
N LEU A 93 -0.08 -4.80 -5.37
CA LEU A 93 -1.16 -4.14 -6.12
C LEU A 93 -2.19 -5.17 -6.65
N LYS A 94 -1.71 -6.29 -7.19
CA LYS A 94 -2.57 -7.40 -7.61
C LYS A 94 -3.38 -7.97 -6.45
N GLN A 95 -2.78 -8.14 -5.28
CA GLN A 95 -3.46 -8.61 -4.08
C GLN A 95 -4.54 -7.63 -3.62
N ILE A 96 -4.25 -6.32 -3.60
CA ILE A 96 -5.23 -5.28 -3.26
C ILE A 96 -6.44 -5.36 -4.21
N THR A 97 -6.21 -5.45 -5.52
CA THR A 97 -7.30 -5.57 -6.51
C THR A 97 -8.05 -6.89 -6.45
N ASN A 98 -7.52 -7.92 -5.82
CA ASN A 98 -8.24 -9.17 -5.58
C ASN A 98 -9.11 -9.08 -4.33
N LEU A 99 -8.65 -8.36 -3.29
CA LEU A 99 -9.42 -8.12 -2.07
C LEU A 99 -10.60 -7.18 -2.32
N ASP A 100 -10.34 -6.07 -3.01
CA ASP A 100 -11.38 -5.12 -3.42
C ASP A 100 -11.21 -4.74 -4.91
N PRO A 101 -11.90 -5.44 -5.80
CA PRO A 101 -11.81 -5.19 -7.23
C PRO A 101 -12.34 -3.82 -7.67
N ARG A 102 -13.18 -3.15 -6.85
CA ARG A 102 -13.76 -1.83 -7.14
C ARG A 102 -12.89 -0.68 -6.64
N PHE A 103 -11.84 -0.97 -5.88
CA PHE A 103 -10.88 0.02 -5.44
C PHE A 103 -10.00 0.45 -6.64
N LEU A 104 -10.19 1.69 -7.12
CA LEU A 104 -9.56 2.15 -8.37
C LEU A 104 -8.10 2.60 -8.19
N ASP A 105 -7.73 3.12 -7.04
CA ASP A 105 -6.39 3.68 -6.79
C ASP A 105 -5.23 2.72 -7.11
N PRO A 106 -5.28 1.42 -6.78
CA PRO A 106 -4.22 0.46 -7.15
C PRO A 106 -3.99 0.36 -8.66
N TYR A 107 -5.05 0.45 -9.47
CA TYR A 107 -4.93 0.41 -10.92
C TYR A 107 -4.29 1.69 -11.47
N VAL A 108 -4.65 2.86 -10.90
CA VAL A 108 -4.06 4.15 -11.25
C VAL A 108 -2.57 4.16 -10.91
N VAL A 109 -2.19 3.72 -9.72
CA VAL A 109 -0.77 3.63 -9.32
C VAL A 109 -0.01 2.65 -10.21
N ALA A 110 -0.59 1.47 -10.50
CA ALA A 110 0.02 0.51 -11.41
C ALA A 110 0.28 1.12 -12.80
N GLN A 111 -0.71 1.83 -13.35
CA GLN A 111 -0.61 2.48 -14.66
C GLN A 111 0.47 3.57 -14.69
N MET A 112 0.62 4.32 -13.61
CA MET A 112 1.58 5.43 -13.55
C MET A 112 3.02 4.98 -13.29
N THR A 113 3.24 3.87 -12.59
CA THR A 113 4.58 3.49 -12.11
C THR A 113 5.15 2.27 -12.84
N LEU A 114 4.39 1.19 -12.98
CA LEU A 114 4.93 -0.07 -13.48
C LEU A 114 5.47 -0.03 -14.93
N PRO A 115 4.79 0.60 -15.91
CA PRO A 115 5.28 0.60 -17.29
C PRO A 115 6.49 1.53 -17.47
N PHE A 116 6.54 2.66 -16.75
CA PHE A 116 7.53 3.71 -16.95
C PHE A 116 8.79 3.46 -16.12
N ASP A 117 8.63 3.12 -14.85
CA ASP A 117 9.75 2.99 -13.91
C ASP A 117 10.31 1.56 -13.88
N ALA A 118 9.45 0.54 -14.06
CA ALA A 118 9.83 -0.87 -14.00
C ALA A 118 9.88 -1.57 -15.37
N GLY A 119 9.37 -0.97 -16.44
CA GLY A 119 9.23 -1.61 -17.74
C GLY A 119 8.22 -2.77 -17.78
N MET A 120 7.35 -2.88 -16.77
CA MET A 120 6.40 -3.99 -16.57
C MET A 120 5.07 -3.75 -17.30
N VAL A 121 5.13 -3.56 -18.63
CA VAL A 121 3.97 -3.24 -19.46
C VAL A 121 2.95 -4.39 -19.49
N LYS A 122 3.40 -5.64 -19.56
CA LYS A 122 2.53 -6.81 -19.64
C LYS A 122 1.72 -6.98 -18.35
N GLU A 123 2.38 -6.86 -17.22
CA GLU A 123 1.79 -6.96 -15.89
C GLU A 123 0.78 -5.83 -15.64
N THR A 124 1.09 -4.63 -16.09
CA THR A 124 0.18 -3.49 -16.03
C THR A 124 -1.07 -3.74 -16.87
N ASN A 125 -0.93 -4.24 -18.10
CA ASN A 125 -2.06 -4.54 -18.97
C ASN A 125 -3.02 -5.57 -18.34
N VAL A 126 -2.50 -6.60 -17.68
CA VAL A 126 -3.34 -7.59 -16.96
C VAL A 126 -4.18 -6.93 -15.87
N LEU A 127 -3.62 -5.99 -15.11
CA LEU A 127 -4.38 -5.26 -14.10
C LEU A 127 -5.43 -4.32 -14.72
N LEU A 128 -5.08 -3.61 -15.79
CA LEU A 128 -5.99 -2.67 -16.46
C LEU A 128 -7.12 -3.40 -17.18
N GLU A 129 -6.87 -4.56 -17.75
CA GLU A 129 -7.92 -5.41 -18.34
C GLU A 129 -8.94 -5.83 -17.29
N LYS A 130 -8.48 -6.24 -16.11
CA LYS A 130 -9.36 -6.53 -14.97
C LYS A 130 -10.19 -5.31 -14.57
N ALA A 131 -9.58 -4.12 -14.48
CA ALA A 131 -10.30 -2.88 -14.16
C ALA A 131 -11.39 -2.57 -15.20
N SER A 132 -11.08 -2.72 -16.49
CA SER A 132 -12.03 -2.45 -17.58
C SER A 132 -13.26 -3.37 -17.53
N GLN A 133 -13.07 -4.66 -17.23
CA GLN A 133 -14.17 -5.62 -17.06
C GLN A 133 -15.10 -5.22 -15.91
N ILE A 134 -14.53 -4.82 -14.76
CA ILE A 134 -15.33 -4.39 -13.60
C ILE A 134 -16.12 -3.12 -13.88
N LEU A 135 -15.54 -2.16 -14.60
CA LEU A 135 -16.22 -0.93 -14.97
C LEU A 135 -17.36 -1.20 -15.98
N LEU A 136 -17.13 -2.06 -16.96
CA LEU A 136 -18.17 -2.48 -17.92
C LEU A 136 -19.35 -3.17 -17.23
N ASP A 137 -19.08 -4.09 -16.30
CA ASP A 137 -20.12 -4.76 -15.51
C ASP A 137 -20.91 -3.77 -14.63
N ALA A 138 -20.24 -2.79 -14.06
CA ALA A 138 -20.88 -1.73 -13.27
C ALA A 138 -21.80 -0.84 -14.13
N GLU A 139 -21.34 -0.43 -15.31
CA GLU A 139 -22.14 0.34 -16.28
C GLU A 139 -23.36 -0.43 -16.77
N LEU A 140 -23.19 -1.70 -17.10
CA LEU A 140 -24.28 -2.58 -17.51
C LEU A 140 -25.35 -2.70 -16.43
N THR A 141 -24.94 -2.87 -15.16
CA THR A 141 -25.84 -2.98 -14.02
C THR A 141 -26.62 -1.68 -13.79
N VAL A 142 -25.97 -0.52 -13.90
CA VAL A 142 -26.65 0.79 -13.81
C VAL A 142 -27.63 0.99 -14.95
N GLY A 143 -27.24 0.62 -16.19
CA GLY A 143 -28.10 0.70 -17.36
C GLY A 143 -29.36 -0.15 -17.23
N LEU A 144 -29.23 -1.40 -16.76
CA LEU A 144 -30.36 -2.29 -16.52
C LEU A 144 -31.31 -1.77 -15.45
N ARG A 145 -30.76 -1.25 -14.34
CA ARG A 145 -31.55 -0.66 -13.26
C ARG A 145 -32.34 0.56 -13.74
N ASN A 146 -31.73 1.44 -14.52
CA ASN A 146 -32.41 2.63 -15.06
C ASN A 146 -33.56 2.24 -16.01
N ARG A 147 -33.38 1.21 -16.87
CA ARG A 147 -34.44 0.69 -17.72
C ARG A 147 -35.62 0.09 -16.93
N ALA A 148 -35.31 -0.69 -15.87
CA ALA A 148 -36.34 -1.26 -15.00
C ALA A 148 -37.14 -0.17 -14.29
N THR A 149 -36.47 0.90 -13.81
CA THR A 149 -37.14 2.06 -13.18
C THR A 149 -38.03 2.79 -14.19
N GLN A 150 -37.58 3.00 -15.42
CA GLN A 150 -38.39 3.62 -16.47
C GLN A 150 -39.63 2.77 -16.85
N MET A 151 -39.51 1.44 -16.87
CA MET A 151 -40.65 0.56 -17.11
C MET A 151 -41.67 0.60 -15.97
N MET A 152 -41.24 0.75 -14.72
CA MET A 152 -42.17 0.87 -13.58
C MET A 152 -42.90 2.20 -13.55
N ILE A 153 -42.33 3.27 -14.08
CA ILE A 153 -42.97 4.60 -14.14
C ILE A 153 -43.99 4.68 -15.29
N ALA A 154 -43.82 3.83 -16.31
CA ALA A 154 -44.70 3.79 -17.51
C ALA A 154 -45.95 2.91 -17.36
N LEU A 155 -46.13 2.23 -16.22
CA LEU A 155 -47.33 1.47 -15.85
C LEU A 155 -48.21 2.29 -14.89
#